data_e7b4e6f37c0444d8364616739f2796af
#
_entry.id   e7b4e6f37c0444d8364616739f2796af
#
_cell.length_a   1.000
_cell.length_b   1.000
_cell.length_c   1.000
_cell.angle_alpha   90.00
_cell.angle_beta   90.00
_cell.angle_gamma   90.00
#
_symmetry.space_group_name_H-M   'P 1'
#
loop_
_entity.id
_entity.type
_entity.pdbx_description
1 polymer ?
#
loop_
_entity_poly.entity_id
_entity_poly.type
_entity_poly.pdbx_seq_one_letter_code
_entity_poly.pdbx_strand_id
1 'polypeptide(L)'
;MESKRFIVFLFICLFLTSCSKKEVHQKPGVDFESLMGKELPAWKHVQTKEDFQNLAFFKEIYEKNIPLLAGARSEVKIPKVIHFIWVGPKPFPRESIENVRSWMAHHPDWTVKFWTDRQRPLPHPDMQMCMIREFPFKRLEGFYHNSDNFGEKSDLLRLEILDREGGIYVDHDVTCVGSFEGFNQAYDLYCGMEVPFATALSTSVWPTNNILAARAGHPILGKCMDWLEANWERIEKDYPGKDRDSIINRVSHRTFLVLGENFKKYHNSEGNIDIAFPSFYFNSPKIEWALFAQHQYKGTWFENESDFEKMARRRLMMLSKKTNKLLLAIAILAGLNFVGFGSMALMMRKNRS
;
A
#
# COMPACT_ATOMS: atom_id res chain seq x y z
N MET A 1 -59.87 -2.40 -0.64
CA MET A 1 -58.69 -2.30 -1.56
C MET A 1 -57.47 -1.62 -0.95
N GLU A 2 -57.56 -0.99 0.22
CA GLU A 2 -56.46 -0.23 0.85
C GLU A 2 -55.52 -1.07 1.71
N SER A 3 -55.96 -2.20 2.24
CA SER A 3 -55.11 -3.01 3.15
C SER A 3 -53.94 -3.77 2.48
N LYS A 4 -54.05 -4.06 1.17
CA LYS A 4 -52.99 -4.77 0.42
C LYS A 4 -51.83 -3.86 -0.02
N ARG A 5 -52.07 -2.56 -0.16
CA ARG A 5 -51.00 -1.59 -0.48
C ARG A 5 -50.09 -1.29 0.72
N PHE A 6 -50.63 -1.36 1.92
CA PHE A 6 -49.84 -1.11 3.16
C PHE A 6 -48.86 -2.22 3.47
N ILE A 7 -49.19 -3.48 3.19
CA ILE A 7 -48.34 -4.65 3.44
C ILE A 7 -47.12 -4.66 2.50
N VAL A 8 -47.31 -4.26 1.21
CA VAL A 8 -46.20 -4.20 0.25
C VAL A 8 -45.20 -3.09 0.60
N PHE A 9 -45.69 -1.95 1.13
CA PHE A 9 -44.84 -0.85 1.56
C PHE A 9 -44.00 -1.20 2.81
N LEU A 10 -44.56 -1.96 3.73
CA LEU A 10 -43.89 -2.41 4.94
C LEU A 10 -42.78 -3.44 4.63
N PHE A 11 -42.96 -4.32 3.64
CA PHE A 11 -41.96 -5.27 3.19
C PHE A 11 -40.76 -4.59 2.49
N ILE A 12 -41.00 -3.53 1.71
CA ILE A 12 -39.93 -2.77 1.04
C ILE A 12 -39.10 -2.00 2.07
N CYS A 13 -39.69 -1.44 3.12
CA CYS A 13 -38.96 -0.78 4.20
C CYS A 13 -38.13 -1.75 5.02
N LEU A 14 -38.59 -2.99 5.25
CA LEU A 14 -37.84 -4.02 6.00
C LEU A 14 -36.62 -4.54 5.21
N PHE A 15 -36.68 -4.60 3.87
CA PHE A 15 -35.52 -4.99 3.06
C PHE A 15 -34.45 -3.88 2.90
N LEU A 16 -34.84 -2.60 3.03
CA LEU A 16 -33.91 -1.48 2.92
C LEU A 16 -33.11 -1.24 4.21
N THR A 17 -33.55 -1.77 5.35
CA THR A 17 -32.86 -1.63 6.64
C THR A 17 -31.85 -2.75 6.94
N SER A 18 -31.81 -3.82 6.12
CA SER A 18 -30.99 -5.00 6.40
C SER A 18 -29.67 -5.09 5.60
N CYS A 19 -29.21 -4.02 4.97
CA CYS A 19 -27.88 -3.98 4.40
C CYS A 19 -26.93 -3.19 5.32
N SER A 20 -26.90 -3.55 6.59
CA SER A 20 -25.81 -3.17 7.47
C SER A 20 -24.57 -3.92 6.95
N LYS A 21 -23.59 -3.20 6.44
CA LYS A 21 -22.26 -3.76 6.25
C LYS A 21 -21.87 -4.38 7.58
N LYS A 22 -21.73 -5.72 7.65
CA LYS A 22 -21.00 -6.34 8.75
C LYS A 22 -19.62 -5.74 8.70
N GLU A 23 -19.32 -4.81 9.59
CA GLU A 23 -17.95 -4.45 9.87
C GLU A 23 -17.27 -5.71 10.35
N VAL A 24 -16.16 -6.06 9.71
CA VAL A 24 -15.35 -7.18 10.15
C VAL A 24 -14.70 -6.75 11.47
N HIS A 25 -15.35 -7.08 12.58
CA HIS A 25 -14.84 -6.79 13.94
C HIS A 25 -13.90 -7.88 14.45
N GLN A 26 -13.76 -8.99 13.73
CA GLN A 26 -12.94 -10.11 14.16
C GLN A 26 -11.49 -9.88 13.73
N LYS A 27 -10.56 -10.09 14.68
CA LYS A 27 -9.12 -10.09 14.39
C LYS A 27 -8.83 -11.15 13.32
N PRO A 28 -8.01 -10.84 12.30
CA PRO A 28 -7.67 -11.79 11.24
C PRO A 28 -6.98 -13.04 11.79
N GLY A 29 -7.05 -14.14 11.03
CA GLY A 29 -6.27 -15.35 11.26
C GLY A 29 -4.76 -15.07 11.18
N VAL A 30 -3.97 -16.06 11.56
CA VAL A 30 -2.49 -15.95 11.62
C VAL A 30 -1.79 -16.58 10.41
N ASP A 31 -2.54 -17.21 9.50
CA ASP A 31 -1.99 -17.72 8.25
C ASP A 31 -1.73 -16.60 7.24
N PHE A 32 -0.88 -16.88 6.24
CA PHE A 32 -0.45 -15.88 5.26
C PHE A 32 -1.61 -15.17 4.55
N GLU A 33 -2.62 -15.90 4.08
CA GLU A 33 -3.72 -15.32 3.33
C GLU A 33 -4.61 -14.43 4.21
N SER A 34 -4.90 -14.86 5.44
CA SER A 34 -5.62 -14.06 6.43
C SER A 34 -4.84 -12.77 6.76
N LEU A 35 -3.52 -12.87 6.91
CA LEU A 35 -2.64 -11.71 7.11
C LEU A 35 -2.49 -10.83 5.87
N MET A 36 -2.80 -11.34 4.67
CA MET A 36 -2.95 -10.57 3.43
C MET A 36 -4.32 -9.89 3.32
N GLY A 37 -5.24 -10.14 4.24
CA GLY A 37 -6.58 -9.56 4.26
C GLY A 37 -7.63 -10.34 3.50
N LYS A 38 -7.56 -11.68 3.46
CA LYS A 38 -8.52 -12.57 2.78
C LYS A 38 -9.97 -12.33 3.22
N GLU A 39 -10.19 -11.99 4.48
CA GLU A 39 -11.51 -11.72 5.04
C GLU A 39 -12.02 -10.29 4.77
N LEU A 40 -11.18 -9.43 4.17
CA LEU A 40 -11.57 -8.07 3.84
C LEU A 40 -12.34 -8.00 2.51
N PRO A 41 -13.26 -7.03 2.36
CA PRO A 41 -13.92 -6.79 1.08
C PRO A 41 -12.96 -6.50 -0.08
N ALA A 42 -11.74 -6.05 0.23
CA ALA A 42 -10.68 -5.79 -0.73
C ALA A 42 -10.16 -7.06 -1.42
N TRP A 43 -10.28 -8.24 -0.80
CA TRP A 43 -9.86 -9.52 -1.39
C TRP A 43 -10.52 -9.83 -2.74
N LYS A 44 -11.68 -9.26 -3.02
CA LYS A 44 -12.33 -9.38 -4.32
C LYS A 44 -11.47 -8.90 -5.50
N HIS A 45 -10.38 -8.17 -5.26
CA HIS A 45 -9.46 -7.71 -6.30
C HIS A 45 -8.37 -8.74 -6.63
N VAL A 46 -8.26 -9.82 -5.87
CA VAL A 46 -7.41 -10.97 -6.18
C VAL A 46 -8.16 -11.86 -7.17
N GLN A 47 -7.92 -11.68 -8.48
CA GLN A 47 -8.72 -12.31 -9.54
C GLN A 47 -7.88 -12.85 -10.69
N THR A 48 -6.71 -12.26 -10.96
CA THR A 48 -5.93 -12.62 -12.13
C THR A 48 -5.06 -13.85 -11.87
N LYS A 49 -4.63 -14.51 -12.95
CA LYS A 49 -3.65 -15.60 -12.83
C LYS A 49 -2.38 -15.13 -12.14
N GLU A 50 -1.98 -13.91 -12.41
CA GLU A 50 -0.78 -13.29 -11.81
C GLU A 50 -0.97 -13.04 -10.32
N ASP A 51 -2.14 -12.60 -9.86
CA ASP A 51 -2.45 -12.47 -8.44
C ASP A 51 -2.20 -13.78 -7.68
N PHE A 52 -2.75 -14.89 -8.20
CA PHE A 52 -2.58 -16.19 -7.57
C PHE A 52 -1.14 -16.72 -7.63
N GLN A 53 -0.42 -16.44 -8.71
CA GLN A 53 1.00 -16.78 -8.82
C GLN A 53 1.85 -15.98 -7.81
N ASN A 54 1.59 -14.69 -7.68
CA ASN A 54 2.30 -13.84 -6.71
C ASN A 54 1.96 -14.24 -5.27
N LEU A 55 0.67 -14.52 -4.95
CA LEU A 55 0.30 -15.03 -3.63
C LEU A 55 1.04 -16.32 -3.28
N ALA A 56 1.06 -17.29 -4.19
CA ALA A 56 1.74 -18.56 -3.97
C ALA A 56 3.24 -18.38 -3.76
N PHE A 57 3.88 -17.52 -4.60
CA PHE A 57 5.31 -17.22 -4.52
C PHE A 57 5.69 -16.55 -3.18
N PHE A 58 5.00 -15.48 -2.80
CA PHE A 58 5.32 -14.75 -1.56
C PHE A 58 4.95 -15.56 -0.31
N LYS A 59 3.90 -16.38 -0.38
CA LYS A 59 3.55 -17.33 0.69
C LYS A 59 4.67 -18.33 0.93
N GLU A 60 5.20 -18.94 -0.13
CA GLU A 60 6.30 -19.91 -0.03
C GLU A 60 7.54 -19.30 0.64
N ILE A 61 7.93 -18.10 0.22
CA ILE A 61 9.07 -17.38 0.83
C ILE A 61 8.79 -17.04 2.29
N TYR A 62 7.59 -16.56 2.60
CA TYR A 62 7.19 -16.23 3.95
C TYR A 62 7.21 -17.46 4.85
N GLU A 63 6.56 -18.55 4.47
CA GLU A 63 6.49 -19.77 5.26
C GLU A 63 7.87 -20.41 5.47
N LYS A 64 8.76 -20.32 4.49
CA LYS A 64 10.15 -20.79 4.59
C LYS A 64 10.98 -19.95 5.57
N ASN A 65 10.84 -18.60 5.53
CA ASN A 65 11.76 -17.70 6.21
C ASN A 65 11.22 -17.16 7.55
N ILE A 66 9.90 -17.17 7.78
CA ILE A 66 9.32 -16.65 9.04
C ILE A 66 9.80 -17.40 10.31
N PRO A 67 10.07 -18.73 10.29
CA PRO A 67 10.58 -19.40 11.48
C PRO A 67 11.93 -18.87 11.96
N LEU A 68 12.70 -18.23 11.09
CA LEU A 68 13.98 -17.64 11.42
C LEU A 68 13.86 -16.44 12.39
N LEU A 69 12.69 -15.80 12.46
CA LEU A 69 12.43 -14.71 13.39
C LEU A 69 12.43 -15.17 14.86
N ALA A 70 12.06 -16.42 15.14
CA ALA A 70 12.02 -16.97 16.49
C ALA A 70 13.41 -17.38 17.03
N GLY A 71 14.43 -17.44 16.18
CA GLY A 71 15.79 -17.81 16.57
C GLY A 71 16.53 -16.68 17.29
N ALA A 72 17.10 -16.96 18.48
CA ALA A 72 18.00 -16.00 19.13
C ALA A 72 19.27 -15.81 18.28
N ARG A 73 19.58 -14.58 17.91
CA ARG A 73 20.79 -14.23 17.13
C ARG A 73 21.51 -13.07 17.81
N SER A 74 22.82 -13.13 17.84
CA SER A 74 23.68 -12.06 18.38
C SER A 74 24.13 -11.09 17.30
N GLU A 75 24.14 -11.51 16.03
CA GLU A 75 24.59 -10.72 14.90
C GLU A 75 23.45 -9.92 14.29
N VAL A 76 23.68 -8.64 14.07
CA VAL A 76 22.74 -7.73 13.40
C VAL A 76 23.16 -7.62 11.93
N LYS A 77 22.30 -8.09 11.02
CA LYS A 77 22.56 -8.08 9.57
C LYS A 77 22.23 -6.71 8.95
N ILE A 78 21.11 -6.13 9.35
CA ILE A 78 20.67 -4.81 8.89
C ILE A 78 21.00 -3.80 9.99
N PRO A 79 21.72 -2.72 9.69
CA PRO A 79 22.10 -1.72 10.69
C PRO A 79 20.92 -1.14 11.45
N LYS A 80 21.11 -0.78 12.72
CA LYS A 80 20.13 -0.12 13.58
C LYS A 80 19.99 1.36 13.23
N VAL A 81 19.59 1.63 12.00
CA VAL A 81 19.40 2.98 11.46
C VAL A 81 18.03 3.06 10.80
N ILE A 82 17.26 4.10 11.14
CA ILE A 82 15.97 4.41 10.51
C ILE A 82 16.13 5.66 9.67
N HIS A 83 15.66 5.62 8.43
CA HIS A 83 15.75 6.72 7.48
C HIS A 83 14.36 7.26 7.16
N PHE A 84 14.10 8.53 7.47
CA PHE A 84 12.98 9.31 6.98
C PHE A 84 13.46 10.27 5.91
N ILE A 85 12.72 10.39 4.81
CA ILE A 85 13.04 11.31 3.71
C ILE A 85 11.89 12.32 3.57
N TRP A 86 12.22 13.62 3.57
CA TRP A 86 11.25 14.68 3.27
C TRP A 86 11.87 15.74 2.39
N VAL A 87 11.45 15.80 1.13
CA VAL A 87 11.94 16.70 0.10
C VAL A 87 10.84 17.62 -0.43
N GLY A 88 11.23 18.71 -1.05
CA GLY A 88 10.28 19.68 -1.60
C GLY A 88 10.00 20.85 -0.65
N PRO A 89 9.17 21.83 -1.09
CA PRO A 89 9.01 23.10 -0.39
C PRO A 89 8.14 23.04 0.86
N LYS A 90 7.29 22.01 0.99
CA LYS A 90 6.34 21.93 2.10
C LYS A 90 7.00 21.59 3.43
N PRO A 91 6.50 22.12 4.55
CA PRO A 91 6.93 21.69 5.88
C PRO A 91 6.61 20.20 6.09
N PHE A 92 7.36 19.55 6.99
CA PHE A 92 7.02 18.19 7.40
C PHE A 92 5.62 18.17 8.05
N PRO A 93 4.73 17.23 7.71
CA PRO A 93 3.37 17.21 8.22
C PRO A 93 3.32 17.06 9.75
N ARG A 94 2.53 17.88 10.42
CA ARG A 94 2.41 17.83 11.90
C ARG A 94 1.90 16.49 12.40
N GLU A 95 0.93 15.91 11.71
CA GLU A 95 0.37 14.60 12.02
C GLU A 95 1.38 13.45 11.90
N SER A 96 2.44 13.66 11.10
CA SER A 96 3.50 12.66 10.92
C SER A 96 4.58 12.70 12.01
N ILE A 97 4.59 13.75 12.83
CA ILE A 97 5.50 13.84 13.98
C ILE A 97 5.23 12.71 14.98
N GLU A 98 3.96 12.36 15.21
CA GLU A 98 3.59 11.25 16.09
C GLU A 98 4.03 9.89 15.51
N ASN A 99 4.04 9.74 14.19
CA ASN A 99 4.59 8.56 13.55
C ASN A 99 6.10 8.44 13.83
N VAL A 100 6.86 9.53 13.62
CA VAL A 100 8.31 9.53 13.96
C VAL A 100 8.54 9.19 15.42
N ARG A 101 7.76 9.77 16.34
CA ARG A 101 7.86 9.47 17.79
C ARG A 101 7.60 8.00 18.08
N SER A 102 6.63 7.38 17.42
CA SER A 102 6.34 5.96 17.61
C SER A 102 7.53 5.07 17.22
N TRP A 103 8.23 5.41 16.12
CA TRP A 103 9.45 4.70 15.72
C TRP A 103 10.57 4.85 16.73
N MET A 104 10.80 6.06 17.23
CA MET A 104 11.85 6.33 18.23
C MET A 104 11.54 5.66 19.58
N ALA A 105 10.27 5.62 19.97
CA ALA A 105 9.86 4.96 21.22
C ALA A 105 10.09 3.44 21.20
N HIS A 106 9.91 2.78 20.04
CA HIS A 106 10.15 1.36 19.89
C HIS A 106 11.63 1.00 19.62
N HIS A 107 12.47 2.00 19.31
CA HIS A 107 13.87 1.84 18.95
C HIS A 107 14.76 2.91 19.63
N PRO A 108 14.79 2.98 20.97
CA PRO A 108 15.44 4.08 21.69
C PRO A 108 16.97 4.13 21.53
N ASP A 109 17.60 3.01 21.15
CA ASP A 109 19.03 2.86 20.93
C ASP A 109 19.44 2.92 19.44
N TRP A 110 18.48 3.21 18.54
CA TRP A 110 18.76 3.30 17.11
C TRP A 110 19.05 4.72 16.67
N THR A 111 19.88 4.86 15.65
CA THR A 111 20.08 6.15 14.97
C THR A 111 18.89 6.43 14.05
N VAL A 112 18.28 7.62 14.18
CA VAL A 112 17.21 8.05 13.29
C VAL A 112 17.68 9.24 12.46
N LYS A 113 17.72 9.06 11.13
CA LYS A 113 18.19 10.05 10.16
C LYS A 113 17.01 10.71 9.46
N PHE A 114 17.08 12.04 9.33
CA PHE A 114 16.11 12.83 8.58
C PHE A 114 16.79 13.47 7.36
N TRP A 115 16.52 12.90 6.19
CA TRP A 115 17.07 13.32 4.91
C TRP A 115 16.21 14.43 4.30
N THR A 116 16.83 15.55 3.92
CA THR A 116 16.09 16.71 3.41
C THR A 116 16.92 17.51 2.42
N ASP A 117 16.22 18.14 1.45
CA ASP A 117 16.81 19.00 0.43
C ASP A 117 17.10 20.44 0.90
N ARG A 118 16.60 20.82 2.09
CA ARG A 118 16.71 22.16 2.65
C ARG A 118 16.68 22.14 4.16
N GLN A 119 17.21 23.20 4.75
CA GLN A 119 17.12 23.40 6.21
C GLN A 119 15.66 23.52 6.64
N ARG A 120 15.27 22.74 7.64
CA ARG A 120 13.93 22.74 8.24
C ARG A 120 13.96 22.21 9.68
N PRO A 121 12.95 22.52 10.52
CA PRO A 121 12.85 21.91 11.85
C PRO A 121 12.84 20.38 11.77
N LEU A 122 13.60 19.74 12.64
CA LEU A 122 13.56 18.29 12.79
C LEU A 122 12.20 17.87 13.38
N PRO A 123 11.62 16.75 12.88
CA PRO A 123 10.40 16.16 13.48
C PRO A 123 10.57 15.76 14.94
N HIS A 124 11.80 15.39 15.34
CA HIS A 124 12.17 15.10 16.72
C HIS A 124 13.61 15.59 16.97
N PRO A 125 13.93 16.17 18.17
CA PRO A 125 15.23 16.76 18.44
C PRO A 125 16.40 15.76 18.38
N ASP A 126 16.16 14.49 18.69
CA ASP A 126 17.21 13.45 18.70
C ASP A 126 17.49 12.83 17.31
N MET A 127 16.81 13.32 16.26
CA MET A 127 17.11 12.91 14.89
C MET A 127 18.37 13.60 14.36
N GLN A 128 19.10 12.88 13.50
CA GLN A 128 20.22 13.44 12.74
C GLN A 128 19.73 14.03 11.43
N MET A 129 19.93 15.35 11.23
CA MET A 129 19.66 15.98 9.94
C MET A 129 20.72 15.60 8.92
N CYS A 130 20.30 15.10 7.78
CA CYS A 130 21.14 14.74 6.65
C CYS A 130 20.74 15.56 5.43
N MET A 131 21.64 16.41 4.94
CA MET A 131 21.38 17.24 3.77
C MET A 131 21.65 16.47 2.49
N ILE A 132 20.65 16.41 1.59
CA ILE A 132 20.76 15.65 0.33
C ILE A 132 21.86 16.22 -0.58
N ARG A 133 22.16 17.52 -0.55
CA ARG A 133 23.28 18.12 -1.29
C ARG A 133 24.65 17.59 -0.87
N GLU A 134 24.73 16.94 0.31
CA GLU A 134 25.95 16.34 0.86
C GLU A 134 25.93 14.82 0.67
N PHE A 135 24.82 14.28 0.18
CA PHE A 135 24.71 12.84 -0.08
C PHE A 135 25.49 12.46 -1.33
N PRO A 136 26.46 11.55 -1.23
CA PRO A 136 27.26 11.14 -2.36
C PRO A 136 26.52 10.06 -3.17
N PHE A 137 25.63 10.49 -4.05
CA PHE A 137 24.96 9.59 -4.98
C PHE A 137 25.95 8.69 -5.71
N LYS A 138 25.54 7.47 -5.95
CA LYS A 138 26.35 6.49 -6.67
C LYS A 138 25.87 6.38 -8.13
N ARG A 139 24.55 6.43 -8.36
CA ARG A 139 23.95 6.10 -9.64
C ARG A 139 22.78 7.00 -10.05
N LEU A 140 21.87 7.33 -9.12
CA LEU A 140 20.57 7.89 -9.45
C LEU A 140 20.48 9.42 -9.36
N GLU A 141 21.60 10.14 -9.22
CA GLU A 141 21.63 11.59 -9.07
C GLU A 141 20.91 12.33 -10.22
N GLY A 142 21.21 11.95 -11.47
CA GLY A 142 20.59 12.57 -12.65
C GLY A 142 19.08 12.36 -12.69
N PHE A 143 18.60 11.17 -12.34
CA PHE A 143 17.18 10.85 -12.28
C PHE A 143 16.49 11.59 -11.11
N TYR A 144 17.15 11.69 -9.97
CA TYR A 144 16.67 12.48 -8.83
C TYR A 144 16.49 13.96 -9.20
N HIS A 145 17.44 14.56 -9.90
CA HIS A 145 17.32 15.96 -10.32
C HIS A 145 16.24 16.16 -11.39
N ASN A 146 16.10 15.22 -12.33
CA ASN A 146 15.18 15.30 -13.45
C ASN A 146 13.71 15.00 -13.05
N SER A 147 13.45 14.32 -11.95
CA SER A 147 12.07 14.06 -11.49
C SER A 147 11.43 15.35 -10.98
N ASP A 148 10.18 15.61 -11.39
CA ASP A 148 9.34 16.71 -10.88
C ASP A 148 8.49 16.29 -9.68
N ASN A 149 8.47 15.00 -9.34
CA ASN A 149 7.65 14.45 -8.27
C ASN A 149 8.47 14.17 -7.00
N PHE A 150 8.09 14.76 -5.87
CA PHE A 150 8.83 14.61 -4.61
C PHE A 150 8.73 13.21 -4.00
N GLY A 151 7.63 12.47 -4.27
CA GLY A 151 7.51 11.05 -3.91
C GLY A 151 8.50 10.21 -4.70
N GLU A 152 8.56 10.38 -6.03
CA GLU A 152 9.55 9.68 -6.88
C GLU A 152 10.99 10.01 -6.46
N LYS A 153 11.27 11.28 -6.12
CA LYS A 153 12.58 11.67 -5.56
C LYS A 153 12.92 10.91 -4.27
N SER A 154 11.94 10.73 -3.39
CA SER A 154 12.12 9.94 -2.17
C SER A 154 12.33 8.46 -2.48
N ASP A 155 11.65 7.91 -3.50
CA ASP A 155 11.81 6.54 -3.94
C ASP A 155 13.21 6.25 -4.51
N LEU A 156 13.78 7.18 -5.29
CA LEU A 156 15.15 7.08 -5.79
C LEU A 156 16.17 7.16 -4.65
N LEU A 157 15.99 8.12 -3.74
CA LEU A 157 16.86 8.31 -2.59
C LEU A 157 16.88 7.10 -1.65
N ARG A 158 15.74 6.46 -1.37
CA ARG A 158 15.71 5.29 -0.48
C ARG A 158 16.56 4.14 -1.01
N LEU A 159 16.59 3.92 -2.32
CA LEU A 159 17.43 2.89 -2.93
C LEU A 159 18.92 3.20 -2.72
N GLU A 160 19.33 4.43 -3.02
CA GLU A 160 20.71 4.90 -2.86
C GLU A 160 21.18 4.89 -1.40
N ILE A 161 20.33 5.35 -0.48
CA ILE A 161 20.62 5.39 0.96
C ILE A 161 20.77 3.99 1.50
N LEU A 162 19.83 3.08 1.20
CA LEU A 162 19.89 1.70 1.69
C LEU A 162 21.03 0.91 1.05
N ASP A 163 21.34 1.12 -0.24
CA ASP A 163 22.49 0.48 -0.88
C ASP A 163 23.80 0.91 -0.21
N ARG A 164 23.89 2.16 0.21
CA ARG A 164 25.08 2.72 0.82
C ARG A 164 25.24 2.41 2.30
N GLU A 165 24.19 2.60 3.08
CA GLU A 165 24.25 2.59 4.54
C GLU A 165 23.56 1.37 5.15
N GLY A 166 22.65 0.72 4.43
CA GLY A 166 21.71 -0.22 5.00
C GLY A 166 20.72 0.47 5.93
N GLY A 167 20.00 -0.31 6.73
CA GLY A 167 19.01 0.19 7.68
C GLY A 167 17.59 0.01 7.20
N ILE A 168 16.67 0.76 7.78
CA ILE A 168 15.23 0.74 7.47
C ILE A 168 14.81 2.09 6.92
N TYR A 169 14.31 2.14 5.70
CA TYR A 169 13.56 3.28 5.20
C TYR A 169 12.10 3.19 5.65
N VAL A 170 11.54 4.31 6.05
CA VAL A 170 10.15 4.42 6.50
C VAL A 170 9.49 5.66 5.91
N ASP A 171 8.30 5.48 5.30
CA ASP A 171 7.46 6.61 4.90
C ASP A 171 6.98 7.41 6.12
N HIS A 172 6.83 8.73 5.95
CA HIS A 172 6.46 9.65 7.04
C HIS A 172 5.10 9.37 7.67
N ASP A 173 4.22 8.65 6.98
CA ASP A 173 2.86 8.32 7.37
C ASP A 173 2.70 6.84 7.81
N VAL A 174 3.77 6.27 8.35
CA VAL A 174 3.78 4.93 8.94
C VAL A 174 3.95 5.01 10.46
N THR A 175 2.96 4.51 11.19
CA THR A 175 3.00 4.37 12.66
C THR A 175 3.66 3.05 13.04
N CYS A 176 4.63 3.08 13.96
CA CYS A 176 5.26 1.89 14.54
C CYS A 176 4.47 1.41 15.76
N VAL A 177 4.25 0.09 15.88
CA VAL A 177 3.57 -0.53 17.02
C VAL A 177 4.37 -1.68 17.65
N GLY A 178 5.56 -1.99 17.12
CA GLY A 178 6.43 -3.05 17.63
C GLY A 178 7.88 -2.89 17.22
N SER A 179 8.81 -3.53 17.93
CA SER A 179 10.25 -3.44 17.63
C SER A 179 10.63 -4.25 16.38
N PHE A 180 11.50 -3.67 15.55
CA PHE A 180 12.06 -4.29 14.34
C PHE A 180 13.41 -4.97 14.59
N GLU A 181 13.88 -5.02 15.84
CA GLU A 181 15.17 -5.62 16.22
C GLU A 181 15.33 -7.05 15.69
N GLY A 182 14.32 -7.91 15.91
CA GLY A 182 14.36 -9.30 15.45
C GLY A 182 14.42 -9.44 13.93
N PHE A 183 13.79 -8.52 13.18
CA PHE A 183 13.88 -8.53 11.72
C PHE A 183 15.29 -8.21 11.23
N ASN A 184 15.93 -7.18 11.82
CA ASN A 184 17.29 -6.78 11.46
C ASN A 184 18.34 -7.85 11.80
N GLN A 185 18.05 -8.75 12.74
CA GLN A 185 18.88 -9.89 13.05
C GLN A 185 18.62 -11.09 12.12
N ALA A 186 17.36 -11.30 11.70
CA ALA A 186 16.97 -12.49 10.95
C ALA A 186 17.21 -12.37 9.45
N TYR A 187 17.03 -11.19 8.86
CA TYR A 187 16.95 -11.00 7.41
C TYR A 187 18.02 -10.06 6.86
N ASP A 188 18.33 -10.23 5.58
CA ASP A 188 19.24 -9.37 4.82
C ASP A 188 18.49 -8.29 4.03
N LEU A 189 17.23 -8.58 3.63
CA LEU A 189 16.27 -7.61 3.11
C LEU A 189 14.86 -8.00 3.53
N TYR A 190 14.03 -7.00 3.87
CA TYR A 190 12.60 -7.21 4.05
C TYR A 190 11.77 -5.99 3.63
N CYS A 191 10.53 -6.27 3.22
CA CYS A 191 9.49 -5.29 2.91
C CYS A 191 8.12 -5.84 3.31
N GLY A 192 7.07 -5.04 3.19
CA GLY A 192 5.69 -5.47 3.36
C GLY A 192 5.01 -5.76 2.02
N MET A 193 3.91 -6.50 2.05
CA MET A 193 2.98 -6.65 0.93
C MET A 193 1.85 -5.64 1.05
N GLU A 194 1.31 -5.20 -0.10
CA GLU A 194 0.13 -4.33 -0.13
C GLU A 194 -1.14 -5.12 0.22
N VAL A 195 -2.12 -4.45 0.86
CA VAL A 195 -3.48 -4.99 0.91
C VAL A 195 -4.06 -4.93 -0.52
N PRO A 196 -4.58 -6.03 -1.07
CA PRO A 196 -5.14 -6.01 -2.42
C PRO A 196 -6.16 -4.89 -2.62
N PHE A 197 -6.08 -4.15 -3.73
CA PHE A 197 -7.03 -3.08 -4.05
C PHE A 197 -7.27 -2.99 -5.56
N ALA A 198 -8.30 -2.23 -5.96
CA ALA A 198 -8.60 -1.99 -7.37
C ALA A 198 -7.44 -1.25 -8.05
N THR A 199 -6.87 -1.85 -9.05
CA THR A 199 -5.73 -1.30 -9.78
C THR A 199 -5.89 -1.52 -11.29
N ALA A 200 -5.23 -0.68 -12.09
CA ALA A 200 -5.07 -0.89 -13.54
C ALA A 200 -3.83 -1.73 -13.88
N LEU A 201 -3.02 -2.09 -12.88
CA LEU A 201 -1.86 -2.95 -13.06
C LEU A 201 -2.28 -4.41 -13.28
N SER A 202 -1.37 -5.25 -13.77
CA SER A 202 -1.63 -6.67 -14.08
C SER A 202 -1.97 -7.51 -12.86
N THR A 203 -1.55 -7.08 -11.68
CA THR A 203 -1.80 -7.76 -10.40
C THR A 203 -2.17 -6.77 -9.30
N SER A 204 -2.95 -7.21 -8.32
CA SER A 204 -3.24 -6.52 -7.06
C SER A 204 -2.36 -7.02 -5.90
N VAL A 205 -1.42 -7.93 -6.17
CA VAL A 205 -0.56 -8.58 -5.16
C VAL A 205 0.90 -8.28 -5.46
N TRP A 206 1.48 -7.35 -4.72
CA TRP A 206 2.90 -6.98 -4.82
C TRP A 206 3.46 -6.47 -3.49
N PRO A 207 4.81 -6.47 -3.34
CA PRO A 207 5.47 -5.83 -2.21
C PRO A 207 5.41 -4.31 -2.34
N THR A 208 5.44 -3.64 -1.18
CA THR A 208 5.49 -2.19 -1.06
C THR A 208 6.88 -1.72 -0.67
N ASN A 209 7.15 -0.44 -0.85
CA ASN A 209 8.41 0.20 -0.48
C ASN A 209 8.27 1.26 0.63
N ASN A 210 7.09 1.37 1.24
CA ASN A 210 6.82 2.29 2.35
C ASN A 210 7.58 1.94 3.65
N ILE A 211 7.87 0.66 3.84
CA ILE A 211 8.92 0.13 4.72
C ILE A 211 9.78 -0.79 3.86
N LEU A 212 11.03 -0.42 3.69
CA LEU A 212 12.04 -1.22 3.02
C LEU A 212 13.29 -1.24 3.86
N ALA A 213 13.75 -2.43 4.23
CA ALA A 213 14.95 -2.61 5.01
C ALA A 213 15.94 -3.52 4.27
N ALA A 214 17.20 -3.18 4.33
CA ALA A 214 18.25 -3.97 3.71
C ALA A 214 19.60 -3.77 4.41
N ARG A 215 20.48 -4.79 4.33
CA ARG A 215 21.88 -4.58 4.57
C ARG A 215 22.51 -3.71 3.46
N ALA A 216 23.58 -3.01 3.75
CA ALA A 216 24.30 -2.24 2.73
C ALA A 216 24.77 -3.14 1.57
N GLY A 217 24.70 -2.64 0.35
CA GLY A 217 25.10 -3.36 -0.86
C GLY A 217 24.24 -4.58 -1.17
N HIS A 218 22.96 -4.60 -0.77
CA HIS A 218 22.09 -5.75 -1.04
C HIS A 218 21.80 -5.89 -2.55
N PRO A 219 21.94 -7.10 -3.15
CA PRO A 219 21.83 -7.29 -4.60
C PRO A 219 20.51 -6.77 -5.21
N ILE A 220 19.38 -6.97 -4.52
CA ILE A 220 18.07 -6.50 -5.01
C ILE A 220 18.06 -4.98 -5.22
N LEU A 221 18.66 -4.19 -4.33
CA LEU A 221 18.73 -2.72 -4.47
C LEU A 221 19.54 -2.34 -5.72
N GLY A 222 20.71 -2.96 -5.91
CA GLY A 222 21.50 -2.78 -7.13
C GLY A 222 20.73 -3.12 -8.40
N LYS A 223 19.96 -4.21 -8.39
CA LYS A 223 19.13 -4.63 -9.53
C LYS A 223 17.95 -3.71 -9.80
N CYS A 224 17.36 -3.11 -8.76
CA CYS A 224 16.36 -2.05 -8.94
C CYS A 224 16.97 -0.82 -9.62
N MET A 225 18.17 -0.41 -9.22
CA MET A 225 18.90 0.69 -9.86
C MET A 225 19.30 0.35 -11.31
N ASP A 226 19.81 -0.86 -11.59
CA ASP A 226 20.08 -1.34 -12.96
C ASP A 226 18.84 -1.20 -13.87
N TRP A 227 17.70 -1.62 -13.34
CA TRP A 227 16.44 -1.55 -14.08
C TRP A 227 16.00 -0.11 -14.35
N LEU A 228 16.12 0.77 -13.36
CA LEU A 228 15.78 2.18 -13.47
C LEU A 228 16.60 2.86 -14.56
N GLU A 229 17.92 2.69 -14.55
CA GLU A 229 18.82 3.24 -15.55
C GLU A 229 18.45 2.78 -16.97
N ALA A 230 18.14 1.49 -17.13
CA ALA A 230 17.79 0.92 -18.44
C ALA A 230 16.40 1.32 -18.96
N ASN A 231 15.47 1.70 -18.10
CA ASN A 231 14.06 1.87 -18.48
C ASN A 231 13.50 3.28 -18.23
N TRP A 232 14.25 4.20 -17.66
CA TRP A 232 13.76 5.54 -17.31
C TRP A 232 13.09 6.26 -18.48
N GLU A 233 13.82 6.37 -19.60
CA GLU A 233 13.36 7.04 -20.81
C GLU A 233 12.14 6.34 -21.44
N ARG A 234 12.08 5.01 -21.37
CA ARG A 234 10.95 4.25 -21.88
C ARG A 234 9.68 4.57 -21.08
N ILE A 235 9.77 4.54 -19.75
CA ILE A 235 8.62 4.83 -18.87
C ILE A 235 8.16 6.29 -19.04
N GLU A 236 9.09 7.24 -19.27
CA GLU A 236 8.72 8.63 -19.57
C GLU A 236 7.94 8.76 -20.89
N LYS A 237 8.32 7.98 -21.90
CA LYS A 237 7.61 7.95 -23.21
C LYS A 237 6.27 7.22 -23.13
N ASP A 238 6.18 6.17 -22.30
CA ASP A 238 4.95 5.41 -22.12
C ASP A 238 3.87 6.23 -21.38
N TYR A 239 4.29 7.13 -20.48
CA TYR A 239 3.41 7.96 -19.65
C TYR A 239 3.86 9.43 -19.65
N PRO A 240 3.78 10.16 -20.78
CA PRO A 240 4.36 11.50 -20.90
C PRO A 240 3.54 12.61 -20.24
N GLY A 241 2.31 12.32 -19.79
CA GLY A 241 1.38 13.29 -19.24
C GLY A 241 1.82 13.83 -17.86
N LYS A 242 1.30 15.02 -17.52
CA LYS A 242 1.43 15.65 -16.19
C LYS A 242 0.16 15.45 -15.34
N ASP A 243 -0.82 14.74 -15.89
CA ASP A 243 -2.01 14.35 -15.18
C ASP A 243 -1.71 13.30 -14.11
N ARG A 244 -2.67 13.13 -13.19
CA ARG A 244 -2.54 12.23 -12.05
C ARG A 244 -2.25 10.78 -12.47
N ASP A 245 -2.93 10.29 -13.49
CA ASP A 245 -2.81 8.89 -13.89
C ASP A 245 -1.46 8.62 -14.54
N SER A 246 -0.95 9.55 -15.36
CA SER A 246 0.40 9.47 -15.93
C SER A 246 1.47 9.49 -14.84
N ILE A 247 1.35 10.36 -13.82
CA ILE A 247 2.27 10.42 -12.69
C ILE A 247 2.23 9.11 -11.89
N ILE A 248 1.04 8.59 -11.56
CA ILE A 248 0.89 7.32 -10.84
C ILE A 248 1.58 6.19 -11.60
N ASN A 249 1.32 6.07 -12.89
CA ASN A 249 1.90 5.00 -13.69
C ASN A 249 3.42 5.11 -13.74
N ARG A 250 3.99 6.31 -13.99
CA ARG A 250 5.45 6.49 -13.95
C ARG A 250 6.06 6.08 -12.62
N VAL A 251 5.55 6.64 -11.53
CA VAL A 251 6.06 6.37 -10.18
C VAL A 251 5.92 4.88 -9.85
N SER A 252 4.76 4.28 -10.11
CA SER A 252 4.52 2.86 -9.84
C SER A 252 5.51 1.95 -10.57
N HIS A 253 5.72 2.19 -11.87
CA HIS A 253 6.63 1.39 -12.69
C HIS A 253 8.10 1.60 -12.34
N ARG A 254 8.46 2.77 -11.81
CA ARG A 254 9.84 3.08 -11.43
C ARG A 254 10.18 2.71 -9.99
N THR A 255 9.20 2.37 -9.17
CA THR A 255 9.41 2.19 -7.73
C THR A 255 8.97 0.80 -7.26
N PHE A 256 7.77 0.63 -6.75
CA PHE A 256 7.38 -0.62 -6.10
C PHE A 256 7.21 -1.80 -7.06
N LEU A 257 6.80 -1.59 -8.32
CA LEU A 257 6.78 -2.69 -9.30
C LEU A 257 8.18 -3.21 -9.60
N VAL A 258 9.15 -2.30 -9.71
CA VAL A 258 10.57 -2.68 -9.88
C VAL A 258 11.07 -3.48 -8.70
N LEU A 259 10.72 -3.08 -7.48
CA LEU A 259 11.05 -3.83 -6.26
C LEU A 259 10.46 -5.25 -6.34
N GLY A 260 9.18 -5.37 -6.68
CA GLY A 260 8.49 -6.66 -6.78
C GLY A 260 9.12 -7.60 -7.80
N GLU A 261 9.42 -7.11 -9.01
CA GLU A 261 10.04 -7.92 -10.07
C GLU A 261 11.46 -8.36 -9.70
N ASN A 262 12.27 -7.45 -9.13
CA ASN A 262 13.62 -7.79 -8.74
C ASN A 262 13.65 -8.67 -7.49
N PHE A 263 12.70 -8.52 -6.56
CA PHE A 263 12.53 -9.44 -5.45
C PHE A 263 12.23 -10.86 -5.95
N LYS A 264 11.25 -11.03 -6.85
CA LYS A 264 10.92 -12.34 -7.42
C LYS A 264 12.13 -13.00 -8.08
N LYS A 265 12.97 -12.23 -8.77
CA LYS A 265 14.09 -12.75 -9.55
C LYS A 265 15.35 -13.02 -8.73
N TYR A 266 15.63 -12.23 -7.70
CA TYR A 266 16.92 -12.23 -7.02
C TYR A 266 16.86 -12.49 -5.51
N HIS A 267 15.67 -12.79 -4.94
CA HIS A 267 15.55 -13.11 -3.51
C HIS A 267 16.44 -14.28 -3.12
N ASN A 268 16.95 -14.23 -1.92
CA ASN A 268 17.84 -15.23 -1.35
C ASN A 268 19.10 -15.55 -2.22
N SER A 269 19.45 -14.64 -3.14
CA SER A 269 20.70 -14.78 -3.90
C SER A 269 21.91 -14.50 -3.02
N GLU A 270 23.06 -15.04 -3.40
CA GLU A 270 24.35 -14.83 -2.71
C GLU A 270 24.32 -15.19 -1.21
N GLY A 271 23.47 -16.13 -0.82
CA GLY A 271 23.32 -16.54 0.58
C GLY A 271 22.52 -15.60 1.47
N ASN A 272 21.87 -14.56 0.90
CA ASN A 272 20.97 -13.69 1.63
C ASN A 272 19.70 -14.43 2.08
N ILE A 273 19.07 -13.89 3.11
CA ILE A 273 17.75 -14.32 3.60
C ILE A 273 16.80 -13.14 3.47
N ASP A 274 15.92 -13.20 2.48
CA ASP A 274 15.01 -12.12 2.13
C ASP A 274 13.56 -12.52 2.41
N ILE A 275 12.70 -11.57 2.83
CA ILE A 275 11.31 -11.85 3.12
C ILE A 275 10.41 -10.66 2.73
N ALA A 276 9.23 -10.96 2.16
CA ALA A 276 8.14 -10.01 2.04
C ALA A 276 7.03 -10.43 3.03
N PHE A 277 6.75 -9.57 3.99
CA PHE A 277 5.76 -9.84 5.03
C PHE A 277 4.35 -9.60 4.52
N PRO A 278 3.37 -10.44 4.87
CA PRO A 278 1.98 -10.19 4.51
C PRO A 278 1.49 -8.86 5.07
N SER A 279 0.48 -8.30 4.43
CA SER A 279 0.04 -6.90 4.58
C SER A 279 -0.14 -6.44 6.02
N PHE A 280 -0.64 -7.29 6.91
CA PHE A 280 -0.95 -6.88 8.30
C PHE A 280 0.28 -6.72 9.19
N TYR A 281 1.46 -7.08 8.71
CA TYR A 281 2.70 -6.72 9.41
C TYR A 281 2.95 -5.22 9.38
N PHE A 282 2.74 -4.55 8.20
CA PHE A 282 3.12 -3.15 8.02
C PHE A 282 2.02 -2.28 7.38
N ASN A 283 1.06 -2.88 6.70
CA ASN A 283 0.04 -2.22 5.88
C ASN A 283 -1.38 -2.53 6.35
N SER A 284 -1.55 -2.82 7.63
CA SER A 284 -2.88 -3.12 8.18
C SER A 284 -3.86 -1.96 7.96
N PRO A 285 -5.12 -2.23 7.54
CA PRO A 285 -6.13 -1.20 7.36
C PRO A 285 -6.61 -0.57 8.68
N LYS A 286 -6.31 -1.22 9.82
CA LYS A 286 -6.65 -0.75 11.16
C LYS A 286 -5.44 -0.90 12.08
N ILE A 287 -5.22 0.07 12.94
CA ILE A 287 -4.08 0.08 13.86
C ILE A 287 -4.13 -1.10 14.86
N GLU A 288 -5.32 -1.47 15.32
CA GLU A 288 -5.53 -2.58 16.26
C GLU A 288 -5.26 -3.97 15.65
N TRP A 289 -5.11 -4.07 14.33
CA TRP A 289 -4.74 -5.29 13.62
C TRP A 289 -3.29 -5.29 13.16
N ALA A 290 -2.62 -4.15 13.24
CA ALA A 290 -1.23 -4.03 12.87
C ALA A 290 -0.35 -4.87 13.78
N LEU A 291 0.57 -5.66 13.20
CA LEU A 291 1.48 -6.49 13.97
C LEU A 291 2.73 -5.70 14.40
N PHE A 292 3.29 -4.88 13.49
CA PHE A 292 4.51 -4.10 13.76
C PHE A 292 4.42 -2.64 13.31
N ALA A 293 3.68 -2.36 12.23
CA ALA A 293 3.48 -1.00 11.77
C ALA A 293 2.15 -0.84 11.03
N GLN A 294 1.68 0.40 10.88
CA GLN A 294 0.51 0.74 10.08
C GLN A 294 0.81 1.89 9.13
N HIS A 295 0.64 1.67 7.85
CA HIS A 295 0.68 2.71 6.83
C HIS A 295 -0.68 3.44 6.75
N GLN A 296 -0.66 4.78 6.77
CA GLN A 296 -1.87 5.61 6.79
C GLN A 296 -2.33 6.06 5.41
N TYR A 297 -1.55 5.81 4.35
CA TYR A 297 -1.87 6.13 2.94
C TYR A 297 -2.24 7.61 2.71
N LYS A 298 -1.43 8.55 3.25
CA LYS A 298 -1.68 10.00 3.11
C LYS A 298 -1.57 10.50 1.66
N GLY A 299 -0.78 9.84 0.83
CA GLY A 299 -0.65 10.14 -0.60
C GLY A 299 -0.09 11.53 -0.88
N THR A 300 0.86 12.01 -0.10
CA THR A 300 1.44 13.36 -0.19
C THR A 300 2.20 13.61 -1.50
N TRP A 301 2.56 12.57 -2.23
CA TRP A 301 3.25 12.65 -3.53
C TRP A 301 2.35 13.09 -4.70
N PHE A 302 1.03 13.22 -4.49
CA PHE A 302 0.08 13.84 -5.44
C PHE A 302 -0.06 15.35 -5.25
N GLU A 303 0.99 16.03 -4.88
CA GLU A 303 0.98 17.43 -4.47
C GLU A 303 0.65 18.43 -5.58
N ASN A 304 0.69 18.02 -6.85
CA ASN A 304 0.32 18.86 -7.99
C ASN A 304 -1.21 18.93 -8.21
N GLU A 305 -1.99 18.17 -7.45
CA GLU A 305 -3.45 18.25 -7.49
C GLU A 305 -3.92 19.49 -6.72
N SER A 306 -4.55 20.43 -7.40
CA SER A 306 -5.13 21.61 -6.76
C SER A 306 -6.23 21.20 -5.76
N ASP A 307 -6.52 22.07 -4.77
CA ASP A 307 -7.62 21.82 -3.83
C ASP A 307 -8.98 21.70 -4.55
N PHE A 308 -9.12 22.38 -5.69
CA PHE A 308 -10.29 22.24 -6.56
C PHE A 308 -10.38 20.82 -7.16
N GLU A 309 -9.29 20.29 -7.69
CA GLU A 309 -9.24 18.93 -8.25
C GLU A 309 -9.51 17.88 -7.19
N LYS A 310 -8.93 18.01 -5.98
CA LYS A 310 -9.23 17.13 -4.84
C LYS A 310 -10.71 17.16 -4.46
N MET A 311 -11.31 18.34 -4.45
CA MET A 311 -12.72 18.51 -4.14
C MET A 311 -13.62 17.97 -5.26
N ALA A 312 -13.27 18.21 -6.52
CA ALA A 312 -13.99 17.69 -7.69
C ALA A 312 -13.97 16.16 -7.72
N ARG A 313 -12.81 15.54 -7.49
CA ARG A 313 -12.64 14.08 -7.39
C ARG A 313 -13.48 13.48 -6.25
N ARG A 314 -13.45 14.09 -5.05
CA ARG A 314 -14.31 13.65 -3.93
C ARG A 314 -15.79 13.71 -4.29
N ARG A 315 -16.23 14.79 -4.96
CA ARG A 315 -17.63 14.93 -5.44
C ARG A 315 -18.00 13.88 -6.49
N LEU A 316 -17.13 13.63 -7.46
CA LEU A 316 -17.32 12.60 -8.48
C LEU A 316 -17.43 11.20 -7.86
N MET A 317 -16.59 10.86 -6.89
CA MET A 317 -16.68 9.60 -6.15
C MET A 317 -18.02 9.47 -5.39
N MET A 318 -18.49 10.54 -4.75
CA MET A 318 -19.78 10.52 -4.06
C MET A 318 -20.94 10.39 -5.03
N LEU A 319 -20.90 11.07 -6.19
CA LEU A 319 -21.90 10.96 -7.25
C LEU A 319 -21.94 9.56 -7.85
N SER A 320 -20.78 8.97 -8.17
CA SER A 320 -20.66 7.60 -8.65
C SER A 320 -21.29 6.60 -7.67
N LYS A 321 -21.01 6.72 -6.36
CA LYS A 321 -21.63 5.88 -5.32
C LYS A 321 -23.16 6.04 -5.27
N LYS A 322 -23.68 7.27 -5.45
CA LYS A 322 -25.13 7.53 -5.50
C LYS A 322 -25.76 6.95 -6.76
N THR A 323 -25.09 7.12 -7.92
CA THR A 323 -25.57 6.60 -9.21
C THR A 323 -25.63 5.07 -9.19
N ASN A 324 -24.61 4.39 -8.65
CA ASN A 324 -24.62 2.94 -8.53
C ASN A 324 -25.73 2.43 -7.60
N LYS A 325 -26.03 3.14 -6.50
CA LYS A 325 -27.16 2.81 -5.63
C LYS A 325 -28.50 3.01 -6.34
N LEU A 326 -28.64 4.07 -7.14
CA LEU A 326 -29.85 4.34 -7.92
C LEU A 326 -30.06 3.30 -9.01
N LEU A 327 -29.03 2.93 -9.75
CA LEU A 327 -29.07 1.87 -10.76
C LEU A 327 -29.46 0.52 -10.15
N LEU A 328 -28.92 0.19 -8.98
CA LEU A 328 -29.32 -1.02 -8.26
C LEU A 328 -30.78 -0.99 -7.84
N ALA A 329 -31.27 0.14 -7.33
CA ALA A 329 -32.70 0.32 -6.98
C ALA A 329 -33.61 0.18 -8.19
N ILE A 330 -33.25 0.77 -9.33
CA ILE A 330 -33.98 0.65 -10.61
C ILE A 330 -34.01 -0.81 -11.09
N ALA A 331 -32.88 -1.53 -11.02
CA ALA A 331 -32.79 -2.94 -11.40
C ALA A 331 -33.70 -3.82 -10.52
N ILE A 332 -33.74 -3.56 -9.20
CA ILE A 332 -34.63 -4.27 -8.27
C ILE A 332 -36.10 -3.99 -8.61
N LEU A 333 -36.47 -2.73 -8.85
CA LEU A 333 -37.82 -2.35 -9.22
C LEU A 333 -38.27 -2.95 -10.56
N ALA A 334 -37.37 -2.99 -11.55
CA ALA A 334 -37.64 -3.64 -12.83
C ALA A 334 -37.84 -5.15 -12.66
N GLY A 335 -36.99 -5.82 -11.85
CA GLY A 335 -37.13 -7.24 -11.52
C GLY A 335 -38.46 -7.56 -10.83
N LEU A 336 -38.90 -6.73 -9.88
CA LEU A 336 -40.17 -6.89 -9.18
C LEU A 336 -41.37 -6.73 -10.12
N ASN A 337 -41.31 -5.79 -11.08
CA ASN A 337 -42.37 -5.63 -12.10
C ASN A 337 -42.46 -6.86 -13.02
N PHE A 338 -41.32 -7.44 -13.42
CA PHE A 338 -41.29 -8.67 -14.25
C PHE A 338 -41.97 -9.85 -13.54
N VAL A 339 -41.71 -10.04 -12.24
CA VAL A 339 -42.32 -11.10 -11.43
C VAL A 339 -43.82 -10.83 -11.24
N GLY A 340 -44.23 -9.57 -11.06
CA GLY A 340 -45.63 -9.17 -10.95
C GLY A 340 -46.43 -9.44 -12.24
N PHE A 341 -45.88 -9.12 -13.40
CA PHE A 341 -46.51 -9.43 -14.71
C PHE A 341 -46.58 -10.93 -14.99
N GLY A 342 -45.53 -11.69 -14.63
CA GLY A 342 -45.52 -13.16 -14.77
C GLY A 342 -46.59 -13.86 -13.93
N SER A 343 -46.79 -13.42 -12.70
CA SER A 343 -47.84 -13.96 -11.81
C SER A 343 -49.24 -13.60 -12.27
N MET A 344 -49.44 -12.39 -12.82
CA MET A 344 -50.75 -11.96 -13.35
C MET A 344 -51.10 -12.70 -14.64
N ALA A 345 -50.13 -12.97 -15.52
CA ALA A 345 -50.32 -13.77 -16.72
C ALA A 345 -50.67 -15.24 -16.39
N LEU A 346 -50.07 -15.81 -15.35
CA LEU A 346 -50.40 -17.15 -14.85
C LEU A 346 -51.80 -17.23 -14.24
N MET A 347 -52.23 -16.21 -13.49
CA MET A 347 -53.59 -16.13 -12.94
C MET A 347 -54.67 -16.00 -14.05
N MET A 348 -54.38 -15.21 -15.09
CA MET A 348 -55.30 -15.07 -16.22
C MET A 348 -55.41 -16.35 -17.06
N ARG A 349 -54.37 -17.18 -17.14
CA ARG A 349 -54.44 -18.51 -17.78
C ARG A 349 -55.29 -19.51 -16.98
N LYS A 350 -55.20 -19.46 -15.64
CA LYS A 350 -55.96 -20.37 -14.76
C LYS A 350 -57.48 -20.08 -14.69
N ASN A 351 -57.90 -18.88 -15.06
CA ASN A 351 -59.31 -18.49 -15.10
C ASN A 351 -59.94 -18.72 -16.48
N ARG A 352 -59.20 -19.26 -17.47
CA ARG A 352 -59.70 -19.61 -18.80
C ARG A 352 -59.78 -21.13 -19.06
N SER A 353 -59.44 -21.93 -18.09
CA SER A 353 -59.63 -23.39 -18.06
C SER A 353 -60.76 -23.70 -17.05
#